data_0ff391d5e5f45457612892445c42c9cf
#
_entry.id   0ff391d5e5f45457612892445c42c9cf
#
_cell.length_a   1.000
_cell.length_b   1.000
_cell.length_c   1.000
_cell.angle_alpha   90.00
_cell.angle_beta   90.00
_cell.angle_gamma   90.00
#
_symmetry.space_group_name_H-M   'P 1'
#
loop_
_entity.id
_entity.type
_entity.pdbx_description
1 polymer ?
#
loop_
_entity_poly.entity_id
_entity_poly.type
_entity_poly.pdbx_seq_one_letter_code
_entity_poly.pdbx_strand_id
1 'polypeptide(L)'
;EPSDNIGGGTPGDGTGVLQALVKYGVGNAAVVLNDPEAAAACHTAGIGDRLTLRLGGKVDRFHGPTLVLPIEVLNRTDGRFALENERSHLASLLGRQIDMGRSAVVRYQGVRILLTSKKTPPMDLGQLRSQGIVPEQLYMVGIKAAVSHRAAYDPILKASF
;
A
#
# COMPACT_ATOMS: atom_id res chain seq x y z
N GLU A 1 4.95 -8.52 5.73
CA GLU A 1 5.56 -9.05 4.46
C GLU A 1 7.05 -8.70 4.42
N PRO A 2 7.88 -9.39 5.23
CA PRO A 2 9.31 -9.08 5.31
C PRO A 2 10.08 -9.45 4.04
N SER A 3 9.55 -10.34 3.21
CA SER A 3 10.15 -10.72 1.93
C SER A 3 10.17 -9.57 0.90
N ASP A 4 9.26 -8.60 1.03
CA ASP A 4 9.23 -7.39 0.20
C ASP A 4 9.35 -6.14 1.10
N ASN A 5 10.45 -6.06 1.84
CA ASN A 5 10.75 -4.96 2.75
C ASN A 5 11.32 -3.75 1.99
N ILE A 6 10.49 -2.76 1.73
CA ILE A 6 10.86 -1.54 0.99
C ILE A 6 12.06 -0.82 1.64
N GLY A 7 12.11 -0.75 2.97
CA GLY A 7 13.25 -0.19 3.69
C GLY A 7 14.55 -0.97 3.52
N GLY A 8 14.47 -2.24 3.12
CA GLY A 8 15.60 -3.10 2.76
C GLY A 8 15.98 -3.04 1.27
N GLY A 9 15.33 -2.20 0.47
CA GLY A 9 15.67 -2.00 -0.93
C GLY A 9 14.87 -2.85 -1.93
N THR A 10 13.87 -3.61 -1.49
CA THR A 10 13.03 -4.44 -2.39
C THR A 10 12.12 -3.57 -3.27
N PRO A 11 11.50 -4.15 -4.31
CA PRO A 11 10.63 -3.42 -5.23
C PRO A 11 9.42 -2.75 -4.58
N GLY A 12 8.80 -3.39 -3.57
CA GLY A 12 7.56 -2.93 -2.95
C GLY A 12 6.31 -3.28 -3.77
N ASP A 13 6.45 -4.06 -4.83
CA ASP A 13 5.36 -4.50 -5.71
C ASP A 13 4.94 -5.96 -5.48
N GLY A 14 5.46 -6.61 -4.43
CA GLY A 14 5.16 -7.99 -4.08
C GLY A 14 3.67 -8.24 -3.87
N THR A 15 3.17 -9.34 -4.40
CA THR A 15 1.74 -9.68 -4.42
C THR A 15 1.34 -10.78 -3.44
N GLY A 16 2.29 -11.33 -2.69
CA GLY A 16 2.05 -12.50 -1.82
C GLY A 16 0.90 -12.31 -0.83
N VAL A 17 0.89 -11.21 -0.08
CA VAL A 17 -0.20 -10.91 0.88
C VAL A 17 -1.51 -10.66 0.16
N LEU A 18 -1.52 -9.86 -0.92
CA LEU A 18 -2.73 -9.61 -1.69
C LEU A 18 -3.32 -10.91 -2.25
N GLN A 19 -2.47 -11.79 -2.80
CA GLN A 19 -2.89 -13.09 -3.30
C GLN A 19 -3.51 -13.96 -2.20
N ALA A 20 -2.92 -13.97 -1.01
CA ALA A 20 -3.45 -14.71 0.13
C ALA A 20 -4.81 -14.16 0.59
N LEU A 21 -4.95 -12.83 0.73
CA LEU A 21 -6.21 -12.19 1.09
C LEU A 21 -7.34 -12.55 0.11
N VAL A 22 -7.05 -12.47 -1.19
CA VAL A 22 -8.01 -12.83 -2.24
C VAL A 22 -8.35 -14.32 -2.21
N LYS A 23 -7.34 -15.18 -2.13
CA LYS A 23 -7.51 -16.65 -2.11
C LYS A 23 -8.37 -17.14 -0.95
N TYR A 24 -8.18 -16.54 0.23
CA TYR A 24 -8.90 -16.94 1.44
C TYR A 24 -10.14 -16.10 1.75
N GLY A 25 -10.51 -15.18 0.86
CA GLY A 25 -11.70 -14.34 1.01
C GLY A 25 -11.64 -13.38 2.20
N VAL A 26 -10.44 -12.93 2.57
CA VAL A 26 -10.25 -12.00 3.69
C VAL A 26 -10.54 -10.59 3.22
N GLY A 27 -11.73 -10.09 3.56
CA GLY A 27 -12.14 -8.71 3.30
C GLY A 27 -11.81 -7.75 4.44
N ASN A 28 -12.23 -6.49 4.30
CA ASN A 28 -11.91 -5.39 5.23
C ASN A 28 -10.41 -5.30 5.54
N ALA A 29 -9.60 -5.40 4.49
CA ALA A 29 -8.14 -5.40 4.57
C ALA A 29 -7.56 -4.31 3.67
N ALA A 30 -6.28 -3.96 3.91
CA ALA A 30 -5.52 -3.09 3.02
C ALA A 30 -4.11 -3.62 2.77
N VAL A 31 -3.60 -3.35 1.58
CA VAL A 31 -2.20 -3.55 1.18
C VAL A 31 -1.69 -2.36 0.40
N VAL A 32 -0.38 -2.16 0.38
CA VAL A 32 0.28 -1.15 -0.44
C VAL A 32 1.11 -1.85 -1.52
N LEU A 33 1.00 -1.38 -2.76
CA LEU A 33 1.83 -1.82 -3.88
C LEU A 33 2.49 -0.61 -4.54
N ASN A 34 3.80 -0.65 -4.69
CA ASN A 34 4.50 0.30 -5.55
C ASN A 34 4.31 -0.13 -7.00
N ASP A 35 3.30 0.43 -7.65
CA ASP A 35 2.93 0.09 -9.04
C ASP A 35 2.58 1.36 -9.82
N PRO A 36 3.60 2.05 -10.38
CA PRO A 36 3.40 3.31 -11.11
C PRO A 36 2.47 3.19 -12.32
N GLU A 37 2.51 2.04 -13.01
CA GLU A 37 1.68 1.79 -14.19
C GLU A 37 0.20 1.70 -13.80
N ALA A 38 -0.11 0.89 -12.78
CA ALA A 38 -1.48 0.74 -12.30
C ALA A 38 -2.02 2.05 -11.67
N ALA A 39 -1.19 2.79 -10.92
CA ALA A 39 -1.55 4.10 -10.41
C ALA A 39 -1.88 5.08 -11.55
N ALA A 40 -1.05 5.12 -12.60
CA ALA A 40 -1.28 5.98 -13.77
C ALA A 40 -2.60 5.61 -14.50
N ALA A 41 -2.88 4.31 -14.68
CA ALA A 41 -4.14 3.86 -15.28
C ALA A 41 -5.35 4.32 -14.47
N CYS A 42 -5.30 4.28 -13.14
CA CYS A 42 -6.37 4.81 -12.30
C CYS A 42 -6.57 6.31 -12.47
N HIS A 43 -5.51 7.07 -12.75
CA HIS A 43 -5.61 8.53 -12.96
C HIS A 43 -6.30 8.92 -14.27
N THR A 44 -6.42 8.01 -15.24
CA THR A 44 -7.20 8.23 -16.47
C THR A 44 -8.67 7.86 -16.34
N ALA A 45 -9.04 7.18 -15.26
CA ALA A 45 -10.41 6.74 -14.96
C ALA A 45 -11.10 7.68 -13.97
N GLY A 46 -12.42 7.57 -13.84
CA GLY A 46 -13.22 8.24 -12.81
C GLY A 46 -13.20 7.48 -11.47
N ILE A 47 -13.53 8.21 -10.38
CA ILE A 47 -13.86 7.55 -9.10
C ILE A 47 -15.16 6.77 -9.28
N GLY A 48 -15.17 5.51 -8.83
CA GLY A 48 -16.28 4.56 -9.03
C GLY A 48 -16.15 3.72 -10.29
N ASP A 49 -15.25 4.05 -11.21
CA ASP A 49 -15.04 3.24 -12.41
C ASP A 49 -14.45 1.88 -12.08
N ARG A 50 -14.81 0.90 -12.90
CA ARG A 50 -14.29 -0.47 -12.82
C ARG A 50 -13.30 -0.73 -13.95
N LEU A 51 -12.10 -1.15 -13.59
CA LEU A 51 -11.02 -1.45 -14.51
C LEU A 51 -10.50 -2.86 -14.26
N THR A 52 -10.05 -3.54 -15.29
CA THR A 52 -9.23 -4.75 -15.11
C THR A 52 -7.77 -4.35 -15.20
N LEU A 53 -7.05 -4.44 -14.08
CA LEU A 53 -5.66 -4.03 -13.97
C LEU A 53 -4.73 -5.21 -13.70
N ARG A 54 -3.52 -5.09 -14.21
CA ARG A 54 -2.38 -5.93 -13.84
C ARG A 54 -1.70 -5.27 -12.63
N LEU A 55 -1.69 -5.95 -11.49
CA LEU A 55 -1.24 -5.39 -10.21
C LEU A 55 0.00 -6.11 -9.69
N GLY A 56 1.03 -5.34 -9.37
CA GLY A 56 2.28 -5.80 -8.76
C GLY A 56 3.01 -6.92 -9.50
N GLY A 57 4.07 -7.45 -8.91
CA GLY A 57 4.86 -8.55 -9.47
C GLY A 57 5.44 -8.26 -10.85
N LYS A 58 5.82 -7.00 -11.12
CA LYS A 58 6.29 -6.55 -12.43
C LYS A 58 7.79 -6.31 -12.47
N VAL A 59 8.41 -6.08 -11.32
CA VAL A 59 9.84 -5.70 -11.24
C VAL A 59 10.74 -6.92 -11.32
N ASP A 60 10.36 -8.01 -10.65
CA ASP A 60 11.12 -9.24 -10.65
C ASP A 60 10.22 -10.48 -10.48
N ARG A 61 10.84 -11.67 -10.51
CA ARG A 61 10.16 -12.97 -10.37
C ARG A 61 10.07 -13.49 -8.93
N PHE A 62 10.66 -12.79 -7.96
CA PHE A 62 10.82 -13.30 -6.59
C PHE A 62 9.71 -12.86 -5.64
N HIS A 63 9.03 -11.75 -5.96
CA HIS A 63 8.04 -11.13 -5.08
C HIS A 63 6.58 -11.47 -5.46
N GLY A 64 6.39 -12.59 -6.17
CA GLY A 64 5.07 -13.09 -6.57
C GLY A 64 4.67 -12.71 -8.00
N PRO A 65 3.64 -13.35 -8.54
CA PRO A 65 3.17 -13.10 -9.91
C PRO A 65 2.36 -11.80 -9.98
N THR A 66 2.32 -11.20 -11.16
CA THR A 66 1.36 -10.15 -11.46
C THR A 66 -0.07 -10.69 -11.34
N LEU A 67 -0.94 -9.99 -10.62
CA LEU A 67 -2.36 -10.34 -10.47
C LEU A 67 -3.20 -9.52 -11.44
N VAL A 68 -4.11 -10.19 -12.16
CA VAL A 68 -5.07 -9.52 -13.04
C VAL A 68 -6.41 -9.48 -12.33
N LEU A 69 -6.83 -8.30 -11.87
CA LEU A 69 -8.02 -8.15 -11.03
C LEU A 69 -8.97 -7.09 -11.58
N PRO A 70 -10.31 -7.35 -11.56
CA PRO A 70 -11.32 -6.34 -11.83
C PRO A 70 -11.52 -5.49 -10.58
N ILE A 71 -10.94 -4.31 -10.58
CA ILE A 71 -10.95 -3.37 -9.45
C ILE A 71 -11.96 -2.24 -9.65
N GLU A 72 -12.32 -1.59 -8.56
CA GLU A 72 -13.05 -0.33 -8.53
C GLU A 72 -12.14 0.78 -8.01
N VAL A 73 -12.10 1.92 -8.68
CA VAL A 73 -11.31 3.10 -8.28
C VAL A 73 -12.04 3.83 -7.16
N LEU A 74 -11.46 3.90 -5.97
CA LEU A 74 -12.05 4.58 -4.81
C LEU A 74 -11.53 6.00 -4.61
N ASN A 75 -10.23 6.24 -4.89
CA ASN A 75 -9.59 7.53 -4.68
C ASN A 75 -8.37 7.69 -5.60
N ARG A 76 -7.99 8.95 -5.88
CA ARG A 76 -6.80 9.34 -6.63
C ARG A 76 -6.21 10.60 -6.01
N THR A 77 -4.92 10.61 -5.77
CA THR A 77 -4.22 11.73 -5.13
C THR A 77 -2.86 11.98 -5.77
N ASP A 78 -2.23 13.09 -5.42
CA ASP A 78 -0.83 13.35 -5.75
C ASP A 78 0.16 12.54 -4.88
N GLY A 79 -0.35 11.83 -3.87
CA GLY A 79 0.42 10.99 -2.97
C GLY A 79 1.26 11.73 -1.94
N ARG A 80 1.03 13.02 -1.75
CA ARG A 80 1.73 13.81 -0.73
C ARG A 80 1.04 13.76 0.61
N PHE A 81 1.81 13.61 1.68
CA PHE A 81 1.29 13.68 3.04
C PHE A 81 2.36 14.15 4.03
N ALA A 82 1.90 14.75 5.13
CA ALA A 82 2.75 15.07 6.27
C ALA A 82 2.85 13.85 7.19
N LEU A 83 4.06 13.57 7.71
CA LEU A 83 4.26 12.53 8.71
C LEU A 83 3.49 12.89 10.00
N GLU A 84 2.81 11.92 10.58
CA GLU A 84 2.16 12.07 11.88
C GLU A 84 3.19 12.08 13.02
N ASN A 85 4.29 11.32 12.87
CA ASN A 85 5.42 11.37 13.77
C ASN A 85 6.59 12.14 13.16
N GLU A 86 6.61 13.46 13.36
CA GLU A 86 7.65 14.36 12.85
C GLU A 86 9.04 14.11 13.46
N ARG A 87 9.16 13.30 14.51
CA ARG A 87 10.42 12.91 15.16
C ARG A 87 10.82 11.48 14.85
N SER A 88 10.18 10.85 13.88
CA SER A 88 10.48 9.48 13.46
C SER A 88 11.82 9.37 12.71
N HIS A 89 12.35 8.16 12.62
CA HIS A 89 13.51 7.87 11.78
C HIS A 89 13.20 8.21 10.30
N LEU A 90 11.99 8.02 9.85
CA LEU A 90 11.56 8.38 8.50
C LEU A 90 11.68 9.90 8.28
N ALA A 91 11.28 10.71 9.28
CA ALA A 91 11.40 12.17 9.22
C ALA A 91 12.86 12.63 9.13
N SER A 92 13.78 11.94 9.78
CA SER A 92 15.20 12.26 9.71
C SER A 92 15.83 11.92 8.36
N LEU A 93 15.29 10.94 7.64
CA LEU A 93 15.78 10.49 6.32
C LEU A 93 15.18 11.29 5.16
N LEU A 94 13.87 11.50 5.18
CA LEU A 94 13.10 12.02 4.05
C LEU A 94 12.46 13.38 4.31
N GLY A 95 12.61 13.94 5.53
CA GLY A 95 11.89 15.14 5.94
C GLY A 95 10.46 14.85 6.39
N ARG A 96 9.72 15.92 6.72
CA ARG A 96 8.36 15.81 7.30
C ARG A 96 7.26 15.63 6.24
N GLN A 97 7.56 15.95 4.99
CA GLN A 97 6.65 15.82 3.87
C GLN A 97 7.10 14.66 2.98
N ILE A 98 6.22 13.70 2.82
CA ILE A 98 6.48 12.50 2.01
C ILE A 98 5.74 12.63 0.68
N ASP A 99 6.38 12.15 -0.38
CA ASP A 99 5.83 12.12 -1.73
C ASP A 99 5.87 10.68 -2.26
N MET A 100 4.70 10.03 -2.27
CA MET A 100 4.49 8.71 -2.86
C MET A 100 4.30 8.75 -4.38
N GLY A 101 4.34 9.95 -4.97
CA GLY A 101 3.95 10.18 -6.35
C GLY A 101 2.45 9.98 -6.57
N ARG A 102 2.00 10.10 -7.82
CA ARG A 102 0.60 9.84 -8.15
C ARG A 102 0.17 8.52 -7.53
N SER A 103 -0.87 8.57 -6.72
CA SER A 103 -1.36 7.43 -5.97
C SER A 103 -2.85 7.21 -6.22
N ALA A 104 -3.29 5.98 -6.09
CA ALA A 104 -4.70 5.63 -6.19
C ALA A 104 -5.06 4.56 -5.16
N VAL A 105 -6.27 4.63 -4.64
CA VAL A 105 -6.85 3.54 -3.84
C VAL A 105 -7.86 2.81 -4.71
N VAL A 106 -7.69 1.53 -4.84
CA VAL A 106 -8.63 0.66 -5.55
C VAL A 106 -9.17 -0.43 -4.62
N ARG A 107 -10.29 -1.05 -4.99
CA ARG A 107 -10.92 -2.10 -4.20
C ARG A 107 -11.15 -3.36 -5.03
N TYR A 108 -10.84 -4.51 -4.43
CA TYR A 108 -11.24 -5.83 -4.93
C TYR A 108 -11.66 -6.72 -3.76
N GLN A 109 -12.88 -7.29 -3.83
CA GLN A 109 -13.45 -8.23 -2.81
C GLN A 109 -13.26 -7.77 -1.35
N GLY A 110 -13.44 -6.46 -1.09
CA GLY A 110 -13.28 -5.91 0.26
C GLY A 110 -11.84 -5.58 0.67
N VAL A 111 -10.85 -5.87 -0.18
CA VAL A 111 -9.45 -5.46 0.02
C VAL A 111 -9.24 -4.10 -0.63
N ARG A 112 -8.74 -3.11 0.14
CA ARG A 112 -8.26 -1.83 -0.36
C ARG A 112 -6.80 -1.97 -0.75
N ILE A 113 -6.45 -1.54 -1.96
CA ILE A 113 -5.09 -1.61 -2.49
C ILE A 113 -4.65 -0.18 -2.74
N LEU A 114 -3.69 0.32 -1.97
CA LEU A 114 -3.03 1.59 -2.24
C LEU A 114 -1.93 1.37 -3.27
N LEU A 115 -2.10 1.96 -4.44
CA LEU A 115 -1.13 1.98 -5.53
C LEU A 115 -0.30 3.26 -5.44
N THR A 116 1.01 3.16 -5.42
CA THR A 116 1.92 4.30 -5.35
C THR A 116 2.87 4.33 -6.55
N SER A 117 3.30 5.52 -6.97
CA SER A 117 4.28 5.65 -8.06
C SER A 117 5.72 5.73 -7.58
N LYS A 118 5.93 6.01 -6.28
CA LYS A 118 7.25 6.03 -5.64
C LYS A 118 7.26 5.11 -4.44
N LYS A 119 8.34 4.38 -4.26
CA LYS A 119 8.55 3.51 -3.09
C LYS A 119 8.56 4.34 -1.80
N THR A 120 7.73 3.96 -0.84
CA THR A 120 7.64 4.65 0.45
C THR A 120 7.59 3.62 1.56
N PRO A 121 8.57 3.61 2.47
CA PRO A 121 8.57 2.69 3.61
C PRO A 121 7.33 2.90 4.49
N PRO A 122 6.69 1.82 4.98
CA PRO A 122 5.46 1.91 5.77
C PRO A 122 5.77 2.17 7.24
N MET A 123 6.37 3.33 7.53
CA MET A 123 6.83 3.71 8.87
C MET A 123 5.93 4.78 9.53
N ASP A 124 4.83 5.16 8.88
CA ASP A 124 3.92 6.20 9.39
C ASP A 124 2.49 5.91 8.91
N LEU A 125 1.51 6.08 9.79
CA LEU A 125 0.10 5.83 9.48
C LEU A 125 -0.48 6.85 8.50
N GLY A 126 0.11 8.04 8.40
CA GLY A 126 -0.22 9.05 7.41
C GLY A 126 -0.17 8.51 5.97
N GLN A 127 0.67 7.51 5.70
CA GLN A 127 0.70 6.83 4.39
C GLN A 127 -0.69 6.30 3.97
N LEU A 128 -1.41 5.67 4.87
CA LEU A 128 -2.76 5.13 4.60
C LEU A 128 -3.85 6.16 4.86
N ARG A 129 -3.76 6.90 5.97
CA ARG A 129 -4.80 7.85 6.38
C ARG A 129 -4.97 9.00 5.40
N SER A 130 -3.88 9.52 4.83
CA SER A 130 -3.93 10.56 3.79
C SER A 130 -4.68 10.10 2.53
N GLN A 131 -4.79 8.80 2.32
CA GLN A 131 -5.47 8.18 1.19
C GLN A 131 -6.91 7.76 1.50
N GLY A 132 -7.42 8.10 2.70
CA GLY A 132 -8.76 7.72 3.15
C GLY A 132 -8.87 6.28 3.65
N ILE A 133 -7.75 5.64 3.97
CA ILE A 133 -7.72 4.32 4.59
C ILE A 133 -7.41 4.49 6.08
N VAL A 134 -8.34 4.11 6.96
CA VAL A 134 -8.18 4.17 8.41
C VAL A 134 -7.77 2.80 8.93
N PRO A 135 -6.48 2.58 9.26
CA PRO A 135 -5.97 1.25 9.62
C PRO A 135 -6.69 0.61 10.81
N GLU A 136 -7.10 1.40 11.80
CA GLU A 136 -7.79 0.96 13.01
C GLU A 136 -9.16 0.31 12.74
N GLN A 137 -9.76 0.63 11.60
CA GLN A 137 -11.06 0.11 11.18
C GLN A 137 -10.95 -1.16 10.33
N LEU A 138 -9.73 -1.58 10.02
CA LEU A 138 -9.48 -2.75 9.19
C LEU A 138 -9.32 -4.01 10.05
N TYR A 139 -9.71 -5.13 9.45
CA TYR A 139 -9.43 -6.44 10.02
C TYR A 139 -7.94 -6.81 9.86
N MET A 140 -7.33 -6.46 8.71
CA MET A 140 -5.94 -6.76 8.42
C MET A 140 -5.27 -5.66 7.58
N VAL A 141 -4.00 -5.39 7.86
CA VAL A 141 -3.13 -4.54 7.03
C VAL A 141 -1.89 -5.33 6.65
N GLY A 142 -1.65 -5.48 5.35
CA GLY A 142 -0.42 -6.05 4.83
C GLY A 142 0.67 -4.99 4.75
N ILE A 143 1.72 -5.16 5.56
CA ILE A 143 2.80 -4.17 5.72
C ILE A 143 4.10 -4.72 5.13
N LYS A 144 4.70 -3.99 4.19
CA LYS A 144 5.94 -4.36 3.49
C LYS A 144 7.18 -3.90 4.25
N ALA A 145 7.38 -4.47 5.42
CA ALA A 145 8.50 -4.21 6.30
C ALA A 145 8.81 -5.42 7.18
N ALA A 146 10.05 -5.52 7.66
CA ALA A 146 10.43 -6.52 8.65
C ALA A 146 10.08 -6.04 10.08
N VAL A 147 10.62 -4.89 10.50
CA VAL A 147 10.44 -4.36 11.86
C VAL A 147 10.15 -2.86 11.91
N SER A 148 10.48 -2.12 10.86
CA SER A 148 10.45 -0.65 10.86
C SER A 148 9.04 -0.03 10.99
N HIS A 149 7.99 -0.83 10.75
CA HIS A 149 6.60 -0.42 10.90
C HIS A 149 6.13 -0.37 12.37
N ARG A 150 6.81 -1.09 13.29
CA ARG A 150 6.30 -1.33 14.65
C ARG A 150 5.98 -0.06 15.41
N ALA A 151 6.86 0.94 15.36
CA ALA A 151 6.65 2.20 16.08
C ALA A 151 5.34 2.90 15.71
N ALA A 152 4.89 2.76 14.45
CA ALA A 152 3.66 3.38 13.96
C ALA A 152 2.43 2.47 14.16
N TYR A 153 2.58 1.16 13.92
CA TYR A 153 1.44 0.24 13.83
C TYR A 153 1.16 -0.53 15.11
N ASP A 154 2.17 -0.91 15.93
CA ASP A 154 1.93 -1.70 17.15
C ASP A 154 0.91 -1.04 18.11
N PRO A 155 0.87 0.32 18.27
CA PRO A 155 -0.11 0.95 19.13
C PRO A 155 -1.58 0.74 18.73
N ILE A 156 -1.84 0.45 17.46
CA ILE A 156 -3.19 0.29 16.92
C ILE A 156 -3.56 -1.15 16.57
N LEU A 157 -2.58 -2.06 16.56
CA LEU A 157 -2.79 -3.47 16.21
C LEU A 157 -3.23 -4.27 17.42
N LYS A 158 -4.19 -5.19 17.22
CA LYS A 158 -4.55 -6.20 18.22
C LYS A 158 -3.60 -7.41 18.21
N ALA A 159 -2.99 -7.70 17.05
CA ALA A 159 -2.00 -8.74 16.84
C ALA A 159 -1.09 -8.40 15.64
N SER A 160 0.16 -8.84 15.70
CA SER A 160 1.13 -8.75 14.61
C SER A 160 1.70 -10.15 14.36
N PHE A 161 1.80 -10.54 13.08
CA PHE A 161 2.29 -11.85 12.63
C PHE A 161 3.49 -11.72 11.72
#